data_5f457cfe610ac1ed8c6451daa6ee692a
#
_entry.id   5f457cfe610ac1ed8c6451daa6ee692a
#
_cell.length_a   1.000
_cell.length_b   1.000
_cell.length_c   1.000
_cell.angle_alpha   90.00
_cell.angle_beta   90.00
_cell.angle_gamma   90.00
#
_symmetry.space_group_name_H-M   'P 1'
#
loop_
_entity.id
_entity.type
_entity.pdbx_description
1 polymer ?
#
loop_
_entity_poly.entity_id
_entity_poly.type
_entity_poly.pdbx_seq_one_letter_code
_entity_poly.pdbx_strand_id
1 'polypeptide(L)'
;MELLKADLHIHTAEDFYDPIEWDARRIVDEGARRGFRVLAVTNHMSVCFSDELAQYAASKNILLIPGCEAQFSSRHVLLLNPTPEAARCESFDELREERRRDHPMAVIAPHPFYPSRNALRGWLYKHADVFDAIEWCSYYFGWMNFNVLARRASRLLGLPMIGNSDTHFPKQFGGTYSLIEAEPTAEGVVEAIKAGRCRVVTTPLTINFFTLYLGMRGVGLPDKIRWKRNGHPGKREI
;
A
#
# COMPACT_ATOMS: atom_id res chain seq x y z
N MET A 1 -15.39 -15.37 -11.19
CA MET A 1 -14.42 -14.26 -10.95
C MET A 1 -15.03 -12.96 -11.43
N GLU A 2 -14.85 -11.90 -10.70
CA GLU A 2 -15.33 -10.56 -11.02
C GLU A 2 -14.11 -9.66 -11.33
N LEU A 3 -14.36 -8.58 -12.08
CA LEU A 3 -13.36 -7.53 -12.26
C LEU A 3 -13.51 -6.49 -11.16
N LEU A 4 -12.66 -6.59 -10.15
CA LEU A 4 -12.71 -5.79 -8.93
C LEU A 4 -11.82 -4.56 -9.05
N LYS A 5 -12.38 -3.36 -8.85
CA LYS A 5 -11.60 -2.14 -8.71
C LYS A 5 -11.02 -2.08 -7.30
N ALA A 6 -9.68 -2.05 -7.20
CA ALA A 6 -8.96 -2.19 -5.95
C ALA A 6 -7.91 -1.09 -5.75
N ASP A 7 -7.77 -0.61 -4.53
CA ASP A 7 -6.64 0.18 -4.06
C ASP A 7 -6.11 -0.46 -2.77
N LEU A 8 -4.88 -0.94 -2.82
CA LEU A 8 -4.32 -1.80 -1.78
C LEU A 8 -3.11 -1.16 -1.08
N HIS A 9 -2.93 0.17 -1.25
CA HIS A 9 -1.92 0.95 -0.56
C HIS A 9 -2.50 2.31 -0.19
N ILE A 10 -3.04 2.40 1.03
CA ILE A 10 -3.77 3.55 1.52
C ILE A 10 -3.34 3.83 2.95
N HIS A 11 -3.00 5.10 3.24
CA HIS A 11 -2.75 5.57 4.60
C HIS A 11 -3.93 6.39 5.11
N THR A 12 -4.16 6.34 6.43
CA THR A 12 -5.31 6.95 7.10
C THR A 12 -4.89 7.68 8.37
N ALA A 13 -5.82 8.41 8.99
CA ALA A 13 -5.55 9.17 10.21
C ALA A 13 -5.06 8.32 11.40
N GLU A 14 -5.25 7.01 11.32
CA GLU A 14 -4.74 6.03 12.28
C GLU A 14 -3.25 5.71 12.09
N ASP A 15 -2.60 6.28 11.05
CA ASP A 15 -1.16 6.14 10.84
C ASP A 15 -0.35 6.92 11.86
N PHE A 16 0.54 6.24 12.60
CA PHE A 16 1.36 6.88 13.64
C PHE A 16 2.54 7.68 13.08
N TYR A 17 2.88 7.51 11.81
CA TYR A 17 4.07 8.11 11.20
C TYR A 17 3.77 9.35 10.39
N ASP A 18 2.57 9.45 9.80
CA ASP A 18 2.18 10.56 8.96
C ASP A 18 0.84 11.18 9.41
N PRO A 19 0.74 12.52 9.50
CA PRO A 19 -0.51 13.19 9.78
C PRO A 19 -1.40 13.15 8.54
N ILE A 20 -2.45 12.33 8.58
CA ILE A 20 -3.39 12.13 7.47
C ILE A 20 -4.78 12.60 7.92
N GLU A 21 -5.49 13.29 7.02
CA GLU A 21 -6.77 13.90 7.33
C GLU A 21 -7.92 12.89 7.40
N TRP A 22 -7.92 11.88 6.52
CA TRP A 22 -9.01 10.92 6.41
C TRP A 22 -8.77 9.69 7.25
N ASP A 23 -9.74 9.34 8.06
CA ASP A 23 -9.77 8.07 8.78
C ASP A 23 -10.19 6.90 7.86
N ALA A 24 -10.06 5.68 8.36
CA ALA A 24 -10.37 4.48 7.61
C ALA A 24 -11.85 4.41 7.18
N ARG A 25 -12.80 4.90 8.01
CA ARG A 25 -14.23 4.94 7.63
C ARG A 25 -14.47 5.89 6.47
N ARG A 26 -13.81 7.04 6.47
CA ARG A 26 -13.89 8.02 5.37
C ARG A 26 -13.36 7.44 4.06
N ILE A 27 -12.28 6.67 4.12
CA ILE A 27 -11.74 5.95 2.95
C ILE A 27 -12.76 4.94 2.40
N VAL A 28 -13.43 4.19 3.26
CA VAL A 28 -14.48 3.24 2.83
C VAL A 28 -15.64 3.99 2.14
N ASP A 29 -16.13 5.09 2.72
CA ASP A 29 -17.22 5.89 2.12
C ASP A 29 -16.84 6.45 0.76
N GLU A 30 -15.64 7.01 0.66
CA GLU A 30 -15.14 7.56 -0.61
C GLU A 30 -14.86 6.46 -1.64
N GLY A 31 -14.38 5.30 -1.18
CA GLY A 31 -14.20 4.11 -2.01
C GLY A 31 -15.52 3.63 -2.62
N ALA A 32 -16.55 3.50 -1.81
CA ALA A 32 -17.90 3.14 -2.27
C ALA A 32 -18.42 4.15 -3.31
N ARG A 33 -18.29 5.44 -3.01
CA ARG A 33 -18.71 6.53 -3.92
C ARG A 33 -17.97 6.48 -5.27
N ARG A 34 -16.72 6.05 -5.31
CA ARG A 34 -15.88 5.92 -6.52
C ARG A 34 -15.94 4.53 -7.16
N GLY A 35 -16.78 3.64 -6.66
CA GLY A 35 -16.98 2.29 -7.20
C GLY A 35 -15.81 1.34 -6.95
N PHE A 36 -15.04 1.54 -5.89
CA PHE A 36 -14.09 0.53 -5.43
C PHE A 36 -14.83 -0.67 -4.83
N ARG A 37 -14.25 -1.85 -5.01
CA ARG A 37 -14.78 -3.12 -4.51
C ARG A 37 -13.81 -3.78 -3.53
N VAL A 38 -12.54 -3.41 -3.57
CA VAL A 38 -11.51 -3.92 -2.65
C VAL A 38 -10.66 -2.75 -2.19
N LEU A 39 -10.46 -2.66 -0.87
CA LEU A 39 -9.54 -1.70 -0.25
C LEU A 39 -8.65 -2.41 0.77
N ALA A 40 -7.42 -1.94 0.92
CA ALA A 40 -6.58 -2.27 2.06
C ALA A 40 -6.02 -0.98 2.66
N VAL A 41 -6.28 -0.78 3.96
CA VAL A 41 -5.60 0.26 4.75
C VAL A 41 -4.26 -0.32 5.21
N THR A 42 -3.18 0.35 4.84
CA THR A 42 -1.81 -0.17 4.97
C THR A 42 -0.92 0.84 5.68
N ASN A 43 -1.38 1.30 6.82
CA ASN A 43 -0.65 2.25 7.66
C ASN A 43 0.75 1.72 7.99
N HIS A 44 1.70 2.63 8.20
CA HIS A 44 3.08 2.27 8.52
C HIS A 44 3.15 1.43 9.79
N MET A 45 3.81 0.27 9.70
CA MET A 45 4.12 -0.62 10.83
C MET A 45 2.91 -1.01 11.69
N SER A 46 1.69 -0.89 11.16
CA SER A 46 0.45 -1.24 11.87
C SER A 46 -0.62 -1.75 10.92
N VAL A 47 -1.39 -2.74 11.39
CA VAL A 47 -2.57 -3.23 10.69
C VAL A 47 -3.79 -2.48 11.22
N CYS A 48 -4.38 -1.61 10.40
CA CYS A 48 -5.62 -0.90 10.71
C CYS A 48 -6.81 -1.72 10.22
N PHE A 49 -7.19 -2.72 11.00
CA PHE A 49 -8.30 -3.62 10.67
C PHE A 49 -9.05 -4.03 11.95
N SER A 50 -10.38 -4.06 11.85
CA SER A 50 -11.27 -4.64 12.86
C SER A 50 -12.50 -5.24 12.20
N ASP A 51 -13.13 -6.19 12.87
CA ASP A 51 -14.39 -6.80 12.38
C ASP A 51 -15.48 -5.74 12.18
N GLU A 52 -15.55 -4.72 13.03
CA GLU A 52 -16.50 -3.62 12.88
C GLU A 52 -16.25 -2.83 11.58
N LEU A 53 -15.00 -2.48 11.31
CA LEU A 53 -14.63 -1.76 10.08
C LEU A 53 -14.86 -2.62 8.83
N ALA A 54 -14.56 -3.92 8.91
CA ALA A 54 -14.80 -4.86 7.81
C ALA A 54 -16.30 -5.03 7.53
N GLN A 55 -17.14 -5.16 8.56
CA GLN A 55 -18.61 -5.19 8.43
C GLN A 55 -19.15 -3.87 7.85
N TYR A 56 -18.62 -2.74 8.29
CA TYR A 56 -18.98 -1.45 7.73
C TYR A 56 -18.64 -1.38 6.23
N ALA A 57 -17.45 -1.80 5.84
CA ALA A 57 -17.03 -1.85 4.44
C ALA A 57 -17.93 -2.80 3.61
N ALA A 58 -18.24 -3.97 4.16
CA ALA A 58 -19.14 -4.94 3.53
C ALA A 58 -20.55 -4.36 3.30
N SER A 59 -21.07 -3.56 4.24
CA SER A 59 -22.35 -2.85 4.08
C SER A 59 -22.36 -1.87 2.91
N LYS A 60 -21.17 -1.44 2.45
CA LYS A 60 -20.94 -0.58 1.28
C LYS A 60 -20.51 -1.35 0.04
N ASN A 61 -20.60 -2.69 0.07
CA ASN A 61 -20.16 -3.58 -1.01
C ASN A 61 -18.65 -3.49 -1.29
N ILE A 62 -17.86 -3.25 -0.25
CA ILE A 62 -16.40 -3.22 -0.28
C ILE A 62 -15.84 -4.38 0.55
N LEU A 63 -14.95 -5.15 -0.03
CA LEU A 63 -14.07 -6.06 0.68
C LEU A 63 -12.91 -5.25 1.27
N LEU A 64 -12.79 -5.19 2.59
CA LEU A 64 -11.64 -4.64 3.27
C LEU A 64 -10.66 -5.77 3.58
N ILE A 65 -9.43 -5.68 3.09
CA ILE A 65 -8.37 -6.65 3.34
C ILE A 65 -7.41 -6.07 4.39
N PRO A 66 -7.02 -6.84 5.43
CA PRO A 66 -5.96 -6.43 6.34
C PRO A 66 -4.67 -6.15 5.60
N GLY A 67 -3.96 -5.08 5.96
CA GLY A 67 -2.68 -4.77 5.35
C GLY A 67 -1.84 -3.85 6.22
N CYS A 68 -0.55 -3.79 5.93
CA CYS A 68 0.36 -2.81 6.51
C CYS A 68 1.54 -2.53 5.58
N GLU A 69 2.09 -1.32 5.65
CA GLU A 69 3.37 -1.01 5.07
C GLU A 69 4.45 -1.22 6.13
N ALA A 70 5.02 -2.44 6.13
CA ALA A 70 6.10 -2.83 7.02
C ALA A 70 7.45 -2.23 6.60
N GLN A 71 8.41 -2.20 7.52
CA GLN A 71 9.74 -1.66 7.26
C GLN A 71 10.83 -2.68 7.61
N PHE A 72 11.50 -3.21 6.59
CA PHE A 72 12.61 -4.15 6.73
C PHE A 72 13.94 -3.51 6.35
N SER A 73 14.88 -3.47 7.27
CA SER A 73 16.17 -2.77 7.04
C SER A 73 15.98 -1.35 6.48
N SER A 74 15.04 -0.60 7.03
CA SER A 74 14.63 0.73 6.56
C SER A 74 14.03 0.78 5.14
N ARG A 75 13.55 -0.34 4.60
CA ARG A 75 12.88 -0.43 3.29
C ARG A 75 11.41 -0.76 3.49
N HIS A 76 10.55 -0.06 2.78
CA HIS A 76 9.12 -0.33 2.80
C HIS A 76 8.80 -1.63 2.06
N VAL A 77 7.90 -2.40 2.65
CA VAL A 77 7.35 -3.64 2.10
C VAL A 77 5.86 -3.67 2.42
N LEU A 78 5.04 -3.82 1.40
CA LEU A 78 3.59 -3.84 1.57
C LEU A 78 3.13 -5.29 1.77
N LEU A 79 2.49 -5.54 2.90
CA LEU A 79 1.91 -6.84 3.25
C LEU A 79 0.39 -6.76 3.13
N LEU A 80 -0.20 -7.68 2.38
CA LEU A 80 -1.65 -7.83 2.26
C LEU A 80 -2.07 -9.15 2.88
N ASN A 81 -3.09 -9.11 3.71
CA ASN A 81 -3.59 -10.23 4.49
C ASN A 81 -2.46 -10.91 5.32
N PRO A 82 -1.63 -10.14 6.05
CA PRO A 82 -0.56 -10.72 6.85
C PRO A 82 -1.12 -11.49 8.06
N THR A 83 -0.39 -12.53 8.49
CA THR A 83 -0.55 -13.04 9.86
C THR A 83 -0.07 -12.00 10.86
N PRO A 84 -0.48 -12.05 12.14
CA PRO A 84 0.08 -11.18 13.17
C PRO A 84 1.60 -11.28 13.28
N GLU A 85 2.17 -12.48 13.06
CA GLU A 85 3.61 -12.73 13.06
C GLU A 85 4.29 -12.06 11.87
N ALA A 86 3.73 -12.21 10.65
CA ALA A 86 4.26 -11.56 9.45
C ALA A 86 4.26 -10.03 9.57
N ALA A 87 3.21 -9.45 10.18
CA ALA A 87 3.13 -8.00 10.42
C ALA A 87 4.19 -7.48 11.41
N ARG A 88 4.78 -8.36 12.24
CA ARG A 88 5.83 -8.03 13.21
C ARG A 88 7.24 -8.31 12.73
N CYS A 89 7.42 -8.96 11.57
CA CYS A 89 8.75 -9.21 11.01
C CYS A 89 9.54 -7.89 10.87
N GLU A 90 10.83 -7.94 11.19
CA GLU A 90 11.75 -6.81 11.07
C GLU A 90 12.81 -7.03 9.98
N SER A 91 12.85 -8.24 9.38
CA SER A 91 13.81 -8.62 8.35
C SER A 91 13.18 -9.42 7.22
N PHE A 92 13.87 -9.42 6.07
CA PHE A 92 13.47 -10.26 4.93
C PHE A 92 13.62 -11.77 5.22
N ASP A 93 14.51 -12.15 6.14
CA ASP A 93 14.71 -13.56 6.49
C ASP A 93 13.54 -14.06 7.36
N GLU A 94 13.08 -13.28 8.33
CA GLU A 94 11.88 -13.59 9.10
C GLU A 94 10.65 -13.67 8.19
N LEU A 95 10.50 -12.72 7.23
CA LEU A 95 9.40 -12.78 6.29
C LEU A 95 9.44 -14.04 5.42
N ARG A 96 10.63 -14.54 5.02
CA ARG A 96 10.75 -15.81 4.30
C ARG A 96 10.23 -16.99 5.11
N GLU A 97 10.51 -17.04 6.41
CA GLU A 97 10.01 -18.09 7.28
C GLU A 97 8.48 -18.02 7.40
N GLU A 98 7.92 -16.80 7.58
CA GLU A 98 6.47 -16.62 7.64
C GLU A 98 5.78 -17.04 6.33
N ARG A 99 6.38 -16.77 5.18
CA ARG A 99 5.84 -17.15 3.86
C ARG A 99 5.79 -18.66 3.63
N ARG A 100 6.50 -19.46 4.42
CA ARG A 100 6.42 -20.94 4.36
C ARG A 100 5.16 -21.51 5.03
N ARG A 101 4.47 -20.68 5.80
CA ARG A 101 3.19 -21.06 6.41
C ARG A 101 2.10 -21.08 5.35
N ASP A 102 1.15 -21.99 5.52
CA ASP A 102 -0.02 -22.09 4.65
C ASP A 102 -1.04 -20.99 5.01
N HIS A 103 -0.70 -19.75 4.62
CA HIS A 103 -1.55 -18.59 4.80
C HIS A 103 -1.55 -17.72 3.53
N PRO A 104 -2.73 -17.34 3.00
CA PRO A 104 -2.84 -16.56 1.78
C PRO A 104 -2.46 -15.08 1.99
N MET A 105 -1.16 -14.79 1.98
CA MET A 105 -0.59 -13.45 2.08
C MET A 105 0.07 -13.05 0.77
N ALA A 106 -0.06 -11.80 0.34
CA ALA A 106 0.73 -11.22 -0.74
C ALA A 106 1.73 -10.19 -0.20
N VAL A 107 2.93 -10.21 -0.78
CA VAL A 107 4.02 -9.27 -0.49
C VAL A 107 4.29 -8.44 -1.74
N ILE A 108 4.11 -7.15 -1.65
CA ILE A 108 4.26 -6.22 -2.77
C ILE A 108 5.45 -5.31 -2.51
N ALA A 109 6.25 -5.04 -3.54
CA ALA A 109 7.32 -4.06 -3.53
C ALA A 109 6.74 -2.65 -3.78
N PRO A 110 6.47 -1.85 -2.71
CA PRO A 110 5.85 -0.53 -2.88
C PRO A 110 6.83 0.46 -3.46
N HIS A 111 6.38 1.31 -4.39
CA HIS A 111 7.14 2.42 -5.00
C HIS A 111 8.67 2.19 -5.07
N PRO A 112 9.18 1.05 -5.63
CA PRO A 112 10.52 0.53 -5.32
C PRO A 112 11.67 1.41 -5.80
N PHE A 113 11.43 2.34 -6.74
CA PHE A 113 12.44 3.24 -7.28
C PHE A 113 12.13 4.72 -7.04
N TYR A 114 11.14 5.01 -6.21
CA TYR A 114 10.86 6.39 -5.82
C TYR A 114 12.10 7.01 -5.11
N PRO A 115 12.37 8.31 -5.26
CA PRO A 115 13.56 8.96 -4.66
C PRO A 115 13.35 9.23 -3.16
N SER A 116 12.94 8.21 -2.40
CA SER A 116 12.86 8.20 -0.95
C SER A 116 13.96 7.35 -0.34
N ARG A 117 14.25 7.56 0.95
CA ARG A 117 15.22 6.72 1.67
C ARG A 117 14.71 5.29 1.90
N ASN A 118 13.40 5.12 1.91
CA ASN A 118 12.74 3.86 2.23
C ASN A 118 12.44 3.01 0.98
N ALA A 119 12.73 3.53 -0.23
CA ALA A 119 12.55 2.77 -1.46
C ALA A 119 13.52 1.58 -1.55
N LEU A 120 13.03 0.45 -2.04
CA LEU A 120 13.79 -0.81 -2.14
C LEU A 120 15.04 -0.70 -3.02
N ARG A 121 14.92 -0.13 -4.20
CA ARG A 121 16.01 -0.03 -5.18
C ARG A 121 16.71 -1.38 -5.41
N GLY A 122 18.04 -1.47 -5.12
CA GLY A 122 18.81 -2.71 -5.24
C GLY A 122 18.33 -3.86 -4.34
N TRP A 123 17.66 -3.55 -3.24
CA TRP A 123 17.07 -4.55 -2.33
C TRP A 123 15.96 -5.36 -3.00
N LEU A 124 15.22 -4.77 -3.95
CA LEU A 124 14.24 -5.50 -4.73
C LEU A 124 14.84 -6.70 -5.46
N TYR A 125 16.01 -6.51 -6.07
CA TYR A 125 16.69 -7.58 -6.79
C TYR A 125 17.32 -8.61 -5.85
N LYS A 126 17.88 -8.14 -4.72
CA LYS A 126 18.50 -9.01 -3.71
C LYS A 126 17.49 -9.95 -3.04
N HIS A 127 16.26 -9.49 -2.85
CA HIS A 127 15.20 -10.20 -2.14
C HIS A 127 13.98 -10.46 -3.03
N ALA A 128 14.19 -10.63 -4.35
CA ALA A 128 13.10 -10.81 -5.31
C ALA A 128 12.20 -12.02 -4.99
N ASP A 129 12.76 -13.02 -4.32
CA ASP A 129 12.09 -14.25 -3.91
C ASP A 129 10.96 -14.05 -2.88
N VAL A 130 10.94 -12.91 -2.17
CA VAL A 130 9.87 -12.63 -1.20
C VAL A 130 8.71 -11.83 -1.78
N PHE A 131 8.85 -11.26 -2.98
CA PHE A 131 7.81 -10.42 -3.57
C PHE A 131 6.91 -11.20 -4.53
N ASP A 132 5.62 -10.92 -4.47
CA ASP A 132 4.58 -11.46 -5.35
C ASP A 132 4.22 -10.47 -6.47
N ALA A 133 4.42 -9.18 -6.25
CA ALA A 133 4.15 -8.12 -7.23
C ALA A 133 5.02 -6.89 -7.00
N ILE A 134 5.08 -6.01 -8.01
CA ILE A 134 5.74 -4.71 -7.95
C ILE A 134 4.70 -3.61 -8.16
N GLU A 135 4.77 -2.58 -7.33
CA GLU A 135 3.82 -1.49 -7.39
C GLU A 135 4.14 -0.49 -8.50
N TRP A 136 3.09 -0.07 -9.18
CA TRP A 136 3.01 1.19 -9.91
C TRP A 136 2.36 2.22 -8.98
N CYS A 137 3.15 3.14 -8.47
CA CYS A 137 2.71 4.17 -7.53
C CYS A 137 2.14 5.41 -8.25
N SER A 138 1.23 6.13 -7.59
CA SER A 138 0.61 7.35 -8.11
C SER A 138 1.55 8.55 -8.21
N TYR A 139 2.70 8.53 -7.52
CA TYR A 139 3.64 9.67 -7.46
C TYR A 139 4.46 9.82 -8.72
N TYR A 140 3.85 10.27 -9.82
CA TYR A 140 4.57 10.55 -11.06
C TYR A 140 3.90 11.67 -11.86
N PHE A 141 4.68 12.28 -12.74
CA PHE A 141 4.25 13.30 -13.70
C PHE A 141 4.50 12.81 -15.11
N GLY A 142 3.94 13.46 -16.10
CA GLY A 142 4.13 13.10 -17.50
C GLY A 142 5.62 13.06 -17.92
N TRP A 143 6.45 13.93 -17.35
CA TRP A 143 7.88 14.06 -17.65
C TRP A 143 8.83 13.38 -16.63
N MET A 144 8.33 13.02 -15.42
CA MET A 144 9.11 12.36 -14.37
C MET A 144 8.34 11.17 -13.82
N ASN A 145 8.76 9.96 -14.19
CA ASN A 145 8.05 8.74 -13.86
C ASN A 145 9.01 7.61 -13.46
N PHE A 146 9.20 7.41 -12.16
CA PHE A 146 10.05 6.35 -11.62
C PHE A 146 9.43 4.94 -11.78
N ASN A 147 8.12 4.85 -12.08
CA ASN A 147 7.46 3.57 -12.37
C ASN A 147 7.98 2.91 -13.67
N VAL A 148 8.64 3.66 -14.54
CA VAL A 148 9.33 3.08 -15.72
C VAL A 148 10.39 2.09 -15.27
N LEU A 149 11.13 2.39 -14.19
CA LEU A 149 12.12 1.49 -13.60
C LEU A 149 11.45 0.29 -12.92
N ALA A 150 10.31 0.50 -12.22
CA ALA A 150 9.52 -0.56 -11.63
C ALA A 150 9.01 -1.54 -12.70
N ARG A 151 8.48 -1.03 -13.82
CA ARG A 151 8.06 -1.86 -14.97
C ARG A 151 9.21 -2.63 -15.60
N ARG A 152 10.42 -2.04 -15.67
CA ARG A 152 11.61 -2.76 -16.16
C ARG A 152 12.01 -3.88 -15.20
N ALA A 153 11.98 -3.64 -13.89
CA ALA A 153 12.24 -4.65 -12.87
C ALA A 153 11.20 -5.78 -12.91
N SER A 154 9.92 -5.43 -13.05
CA SER A 154 8.83 -6.40 -13.20
C SER A 154 9.09 -7.40 -14.34
N ARG A 155 9.47 -6.88 -15.51
CA ARG A 155 9.80 -7.74 -16.66
C ARG A 155 11.04 -8.61 -16.42
N LEU A 156 12.06 -8.06 -15.76
CA LEU A 156 13.32 -8.76 -15.49
C LEU A 156 13.13 -9.90 -14.46
N LEU A 157 12.29 -9.65 -13.43
CA LEU A 157 12.06 -10.58 -12.34
C LEU A 157 10.85 -11.51 -12.58
N GLY A 158 10.08 -11.28 -13.65
CA GLY A 158 8.85 -12.05 -13.91
C GLY A 158 7.71 -11.76 -12.92
N LEU A 159 7.77 -10.64 -12.17
CA LEU A 159 6.77 -10.28 -11.18
C LEU A 159 5.69 -9.40 -11.82
N PRO A 160 4.39 -9.63 -11.52
CA PRO A 160 3.31 -8.80 -12.03
C PRO A 160 3.37 -7.38 -11.48
N MET A 161 2.73 -6.43 -12.21
CA MET A 161 2.53 -5.06 -11.75
C MET A 161 1.17 -4.89 -11.11
N ILE A 162 1.10 -4.18 -9.99
CA ILE A 162 -0.13 -3.74 -9.35
C ILE A 162 -0.12 -2.22 -9.18
N GLY A 163 -1.27 -1.56 -9.42
CA GLY A 163 -1.41 -0.12 -9.27
C GLY A 163 -2.10 0.24 -7.97
N ASN A 164 -1.50 1.13 -7.18
CA ASN A 164 -2.09 1.66 -5.97
C ASN A 164 -1.85 3.17 -5.85
N SER A 165 -2.65 3.81 -5.01
CA SER A 165 -2.57 5.27 -4.86
C SER A 165 -1.45 5.72 -3.92
N ASP A 166 -1.09 4.92 -2.91
CA ASP A 166 -0.24 5.34 -1.79
C ASP A 166 -0.77 6.67 -1.21
N THR A 167 -2.08 6.67 -0.91
CA THR A 167 -2.83 7.87 -0.55
C THR A 167 -2.40 8.40 0.81
N HIS A 168 -1.88 9.63 0.81
CA HIS A 168 -1.66 10.45 2.00
C HIS A 168 -2.58 11.69 2.00
N PHE A 169 -3.19 12.01 0.87
CA PHE A 169 -4.08 13.15 0.68
C PHE A 169 -5.33 12.75 -0.11
N PRO A 170 -6.50 13.32 0.22
CA PRO A 170 -7.78 12.99 -0.42
C PRO A 170 -7.77 13.01 -1.95
N LYS A 171 -6.99 13.92 -2.54
CA LYS A 171 -6.89 14.09 -4.00
C LYS A 171 -6.10 12.98 -4.72
N GLN A 172 -5.31 12.21 -4.00
CA GLN A 172 -4.54 11.11 -4.58
C GLN A 172 -5.40 9.86 -4.78
N PHE A 173 -6.35 9.63 -3.85
CA PHE A 173 -7.19 8.46 -3.85
C PHE A 173 -7.93 8.29 -5.19
N GLY A 174 -7.77 7.13 -5.79
CA GLY A 174 -8.38 6.79 -7.07
C GLY A 174 -7.68 7.35 -8.33
N GLY A 175 -6.54 8.05 -8.19
CA GLY A 175 -5.70 8.46 -9.33
C GLY A 175 -4.93 7.30 -9.95
N THR A 176 -4.52 6.34 -9.13
CA THR A 176 -3.93 5.05 -9.54
C THR A 176 -4.60 3.93 -8.74
N TYR A 177 -4.99 2.86 -9.43
CA TYR A 177 -5.65 1.71 -8.85
C TYR A 177 -5.47 0.48 -9.72
N SER A 178 -5.86 -0.68 -9.24
CA SER A 178 -5.88 -1.93 -10.00
C SER A 178 -7.30 -2.36 -10.36
N LEU A 179 -7.41 -3.03 -11.50
CA LEU A 179 -8.53 -3.89 -11.82
C LEU A 179 -8.05 -5.32 -11.68
N ILE A 180 -8.62 -6.07 -10.74
CA ILE A 180 -8.21 -7.43 -10.37
C ILE A 180 -9.32 -8.40 -10.73
N GLU A 181 -8.98 -9.44 -11.49
CA GLU A 181 -9.92 -10.51 -11.84
C GLU A 181 -9.84 -11.60 -10.76
N ALA A 182 -10.76 -11.55 -9.80
CA ALA A 182 -10.74 -12.40 -8.60
C ALA A 182 -12.15 -12.75 -8.10
N GLU A 183 -12.23 -13.75 -7.21
CA GLU A 183 -13.35 -13.85 -6.28
C GLU A 183 -13.22 -12.74 -5.22
N PRO A 184 -14.35 -12.17 -4.76
CA PRO A 184 -14.35 -11.07 -3.78
C PRO A 184 -14.07 -11.55 -2.35
N THR A 185 -12.94 -12.24 -2.17
CA THR A 185 -12.40 -12.71 -0.89
C THR A 185 -10.93 -12.28 -0.78
N ALA A 186 -10.39 -12.21 0.44
CA ALA A 186 -8.99 -11.86 0.63
C ALA A 186 -8.06 -12.86 -0.07
N GLU A 187 -8.36 -14.16 0.05
CA GLU A 187 -7.63 -15.25 -0.59
C GLU A 187 -7.67 -15.11 -2.13
N GLY A 188 -8.87 -14.90 -2.69
CA GLY A 188 -9.06 -14.77 -4.13
C GLY A 188 -8.30 -13.57 -4.72
N VAL A 189 -8.27 -12.45 -4.01
CA VAL A 189 -7.49 -11.27 -4.39
C VAL A 189 -5.99 -11.54 -4.32
N VAL A 190 -5.51 -12.17 -3.25
CA VAL A 190 -4.09 -12.57 -3.09
C VAL A 190 -3.66 -13.51 -4.21
N GLU A 191 -4.44 -14.55 -4.51
CA GLU A 191 -4.17 -15.49 -5.60
C GLU A 191 -4.14 -14.79 -6.97
N ALA A 192 -5.06 -13.86 -7.20
CA ALA A 192 -5.12 -13.10 -8.44
C ALA A 192 -3.87 -12.21 -8.62
N ILE A 193 -3.39 -11.57 -7.54
CA ILE A 193 -2.16 -10.80 -7.54
C ILE A 193 -0.97 -11.69 -7.92
N LYS A 194 -0.80 -12.81 -7.24
CA LYS A 194 0.28 -13.78 -7.49
C LYS A 194 0.25 -14.34 -8.92
N ALA A 195 -0.95 -14.57 -9.44
CA ALA A 195 -1.15 -15.04 -10.81
C ALA A 195 -1.04 -13.96 -11.89
N GLY A 196 -0.82 -12.69 -11.50
CA GLY A 196 -0.74 -11.58 -12.44
C GLY A 196 -2.07 -11.20 -13.11
N ARG A 197 -3.22 -11.61 -12.53
CA ARG A 197 -4.55 -11.23 -13.03
C ARG A 197 -4.94 -9.81 -12.58
N CYS A 198 -4.02 -8.87 -12.81
CA CYS A 198 -4.14 -7.47 -12.41
C CYS A 198 -3.86 -6.55 -13.60
N ARG A 199 -4.60 -5.47 -13.70
CA ARG A 199 -4.37 -4.39 -14.66
C ARG A 199 -4.29 -3.05 -13.95
N VAL A 200 -3.18 -2.35 -14.13
CA VAL A 200 -2.96 -1.00 -13.60
C VAL A 200 -3.78 0.02 -14.38
N VAL A 201 -4.53 0.85 -13.68
CA VAL A 201 -5.18 2.06 -14.21
C VAL A 201 -4.60 3.26 -13.50
N THR A 202 -4.07 4.23 -14.24
CA THR A 202 -3.30 5.32 -13.64
C THR A 202 -3.41 6.62 -14.43
N THR A 203 -3.38 7.73 -13.70
CA THR A 203 -3.36 9.09 -14.24
C THR A 203 -2.20 9.86 -13.60
N PRO A 204 -1.35 10.54 -14.39
CA PRO A 204 -0.28 11.36 -13.85
C PRO A 204 -0.81 12.46 -12.91
N LEU A 205 -0.02 12.76 -11.87
CA LEU A 205 -0.29 13.93 -11.03
C LEU A 205 -0.16 15.22 -11.84
N THR A 206 -0.99 16.21 -11.52
CA THR A 206 -0.87 17.55 -12.10
C THR A 206 0.22 18.36 -11.40
N ILE A 207 0.82 19.34 -12.11
CA ILE A 207 1.84 20.24 -11.56
C ILE A 207 1.31 20.99 -10.33
N ASN A 208 0.05 21.40 -10.34
CA ASN A 208 -0.58 22.08 -9.20
C ASN A 208 -0.65 21.18 -7.95
N PHE A 209 -0.77 19.87 -8.12
CA PHE A 209 -0.73 18.93 -7.02
C PHE A 209 0.71 18.78 -6.46
N PHE A 210 1.72 18.85 -7.32
CA PHE A 210 3.13 18.77 -6.88
C PHE A 210 3.56 19.97 -6.04
N THR A 211 3.20 21.18 -6.45
CA THR A 211 3.46 22.39 -5.65
C THR A 211 2.74 22.35 -4.32
N LEU A 212 1.51 21.86 -4.29
CA LEU A 212 0.76 21.63 -3.06
C LEU A 212 1.45 20.58 -2.16
N TYR A 213 1.86 19.46 -2.74
CA TYR A 213 2.54 18.38 -2.03
C TYR A 213 3.89 18.81 -1.44
N LEU A 214 4.71 19.55 -2.19
CA LEU A 214 5.97 20.12 -1.68
C LEU A 214 5.73 21.18 -0.62
N GLY A 215 4.71 22.01 -0.78
CA GLY A 215 4.30 23.02 0.20
C GLY A 215 3.82 22.37 1.50
N MET A 216 3.03 21.30 1.42
CA MET A 216 2.51 20.57 2.58
C MET A 216 3.60 19.77 3.29
N ARG A 217 4.58 19.18 2.58
CA ARG A 217 5.77 18.59 3.21
C ARG A 217 6.67 19.62 3.86
N GLY A 218 6.78 20.81 3.28
CA GLY A 218 7.48 21.94 3.88
C GLY A 218 6.80 22.48 5.13
N VAL A 219 5.47 22.56 5.12
CA VAL A 219 4.65 23.00 6.25
C VAL A 219 4.49 21.90 7.30
N GLY A 220 4.45 20.64 6.91
CA GLY A 220 4.33 19.49 7.81
C GLY A 220 5.63 19.12 8.54
N LEU A 221 6.79 19.68 8.17
CA LEU A 221 8.02 19.48 8.92
C LEU A 221 7.92 19.91 10.41
N PRO A 222 7.33 21.06 10.76
CA PRO A 222 7.08 21.43 12.15
C PRO A 222 6.11 20.48 12.86
N ASP A 223 5.08 20.00 12.17
CA ASP A 223 4.09 19.11 12.75
C ASP A 223 4.64 17.69 12.94
N LYS A 224 5.45 17.17 11.99
CA LYS A 224 6.18 15.91 12.17
C LYS A 224 7.18 15.99 13.34
N ILE A 225 7.86 17.12 13.52
CA ILE A 225 8.77 17.35 14.65
C ILE A 225 7.98 17.48 15.95
N ARG A 226 6.85 18.16 15.95
CA ARG A 226 5.95 18.32 17.10
C ARG A 226 5.33 16.98 17.50
N TRP A 227 4.94 16.18 16.53
CA TRP A 227 4.36 14.86 16.72
C TRP A 227 5.37 13.87 17.34
N LYS A 228 6.64 13.84 16.86
CA LYS A 228 7.73 13.07 17.46
C LYS A 228 8.13 13.56 18.87
N ARG A 229 7.99 14.87 19.16
CA ARG A 229 8.30 15.44 20.48
C ARG A 229 7.23 15.15 21.53
N ASN A 230 6.00 14.92 21.15
CA ASN A 230 4.88 14.65 22.09
C ASN A 230 4.81 13.18 22.54
N GLY A 231 5.91 12.43 22.39
CA GLY A 231 6.07 11.12 23.02
C GLY A 231 4.97 10.14 22.62
N HIS A 232 5.00 9.69 21.37
CA HIS A 232 4.23 8.51 21.04
C HIS A 232 4.68 7.36 21.92
N PRO A 233 3.74 6.64 22.56
CA PRO A 233 4.09 5.43 23.27
C PRO A 233 4.76 4.49 22.29
N GLY A 234 6.01 4.18 22.56
CA GLY A 234 6.70 3.14 21.80
C GLY A 234 5.84 1.90 21.75
N LYS A 235 6.00 1.14 20.65
CA LYS A 235 5.39 -0.16 20.34
C LYS A 235 4.25 -0.51 21.30
N ARG A 236 3.00 -0.19 20.94
CA ARG A 236 1.87 -0.80 21.65
C ARG A 236 1.78 -2.24 21.17
N GLU A 237 1.70 -3.15 22.12
CA GLU A 237 1.30 -4.53 21.90
C GLU A 237 0.00 -4.54 21.09
N ILE A 238 0.02 -5.27 19.98
CA ILE A 238 -1.13 -5.55 19.12
C ILE A 238 -1.84 -6.77 19.71
#